data_03ee50dbec412048e00fcdcd538c2bda
#
_entry.id   03ee50dbec412048e00fcdcd538c2bda
#
_cell.length_a   1.000
_cell.length_b   1.000
_cell.length_c   1.000
_cell.angle_alpha   90.00
_cell.angle_beta   90.00
_cell.angle_gamma   90.00
#
_symmetry.space_group_name_H-M   'P 1'
#
loop_
_entity.id
_entity.type
_entity.pdbx_description
1 polymer ?
#
loop_
_entity_poly.entity_id
_entity_poly.type
_entity_poly.pdbx_seq_one_letter_code
_entity_poly.pdbx_strand_id
1 'polypeptide(L)'
;MSNTPDQSAFIETLLQERDELYQELSKLRQADGGALEKAEKKNAHYEKVIKEKDLLITKLTDQLAWLRRKFWKPSSEKYIPSDPAQRKLDFDGLEILPEEEATITASVTEIITYKRTRAEREKKQPVRMPLPEHLRREEEIIEPEGIDENWVRIGEEVTEQLEHKPGELYVRRIIRPKYALKKDLQLVQESSDEEGQQKAVKIAPLPLLPLPRSNAGASLLAELIMSKYMYHLPFHRQLALFKLEGIKIPASTVNDWFVGCGDLLRALYYRLREIVLESDYIQVDESTVPVINNEKHRAVKAYLWVVRSVMKKLVFFHYDKGSRAQKVVIELLRDYKGAVQTDGYEAYSIYENKKGVLLLNCWAHARRKYNDALKEDQAGATYALEQISLLYGVESMADDQGLDYQQRAELRSRLAYPILLGFEKWIVSYMPKALPKGRMSQALTYTYSLFHRLSRYHLDGRYQIDNNLVYHNFSVIETFVHRPLNYCMVA
;
A
#
# COMPACT_ATOMS: atom_id res chain seq x y z
N MET A 1 -23.72 0.60 63.97
CA MET A 1 -23.51 -0.78 63.42
C MET A 1 -24.06 -0.79 62.01
N SER A 2 -23.22 -0.70 61.06
CA SER A 2 -23.53 -0.59 59.64
C SER A 2 -23.63 -1.97 59.00
N ASN A 3 -24.83 -2.31 58.50
CA ASN A 3 -25.04 -3.46 57.67
C ASN A 3 -24.42 -3.21 56.29
N THR A 4 -23.25 -3.74 56.03
CA THR A 4 -22.78 -3.99 54.67
C THR A 4 -23.42 -5.29 54.20
N PRO A 5 -24.18 -5.33 53.10
CA PRO A 5 -24.65 -6.58 52.54
C PRO A 5 -23.45 -7.43 52.15
N ASP A 6 -23.50 -8.69 52.50
CA ASP A 6 -22.46 -9.67 52.32
C ASP A 6 -22.21 -9.86 50.80
N GLN A 7 -21.21 -9.18 50.31
CA GLN A 7 -20.79 -9.24 48.88
C GLN A 7 -20.42 -10.67 48.46
N SER A 8 -20.06 -11.54 49.42
CA SER A 8 -19.73 -12.94 49.19
C SER A 8 -20.96 -13.74 48.80
N ALA A 9 -22.11 -13.56 49.53
CA ALA A 9 -23.37 -14.23 49.23
C ALA A 9 -23.95 -13.79 47.87
N PHE A 10 -23.79 -12.51 47.51
CA PHE A 10 -24.21 -12.01 46.20
C PHE A 10 -23.37 -12.57 45.04
N ILE A 11 -22.07 -12.71 45.23
CA ILE A 11 -21.17 -13.34 44.25
C ILE A 11 -21.50 -14.83 44.10
N GLU A 12 -21.78 -15.56 45.18
CA GLU A 12 -22.18 -16.95 45.11
C GLU A 12 -23.52 -17.12 44.36
N THR A 13 -24.48 -16.24 44.57
CA THR A 13 -25.76 -16.26 43.83
C THR A 13 -25.52 -16.03 42.31
N LEU A 14 -24.70 -15.06 41.96
CA LEU A 14 -24.36 -14.82 40.54
C LEU A 14 -23.59 -15.96 39.89
N LEU A 15 -22.72 -16.65 40.64
CA LEU A 15 -22.02 -17.83 40.16
C LEU A 15 -22.98 -19.00 39.94
N GLN A 16 -23.97 -19.16 40.81
CA GLN A 16 -24.99 -20.20 40.70
C GLN A 16 -25.92 -19.95 39.49
N GLU A 17 -26.41 -18.72 39.33
CA GLU A 17 -27.19 -18.31 38.15
C GLU A 17 -26.39 -18.49 36.84
N ARG A 18 -25.12 -18.16 36.83
CA ARG A 18 -24.24 -18.38 35.68
C ARG A 18 -24.13 -19.88 35.34
N ASP A 19 -23.92 -20.73 36.34
CA ASP A 19 -23.74 -22.16 36.12
C ASP A 19 -25.06 -22.84 35.67
N GLU A 20 -26.22 -22.35 36.13
CA GLU A 20 -27.54 -22.76 35.62
C GLU A 20 -27.71 -22.37 34.14
N LEU A 21 -27.37 -21.15 33.77
CA LEU A 21 -27.40 -20.69 32.37
C LEU A 21 -26.46 -21.51 31.47
N TYR A 22 -25.29 -21.89 31.95
CA TYR A 22 -24.40 -22.78 31.20
C TYR A 22 -24.96 -24.18 31.00
N GLN A 23 -25.67 -24.73 32.00
CA GLN A 23 -26.34 -26.02 31.85
C GLN A 23 -27.51 -25.94 30.88
N GLU A 24 -28.27 -24.85 30.90
CA GLU A 24 -29.39 -24.62 29.97
C GLU A 24 -28.89 -24.42 28.52
N LEU A 25 -27.85 -23.68 28.32
CA LEU A 25 -27.14 -23.53 27.03
C LEU A 25 -26.61 -24.87 26.51
N SER A 26 -26.09 -25.72 27.39
CA SER A 26 -25.61 -27.07 27.05
C SER A 26 -26.73 -27.99 26.59
N LYS A 27 -27.89 -27.94 27.28
CA LYS A 27 -29.09 -28.69 26.90
C LYS A 27 -29.67 -28.22 25.56
N LEU A 28 -29.73 -26.91 25.32
CA LEU A 28 -30.15 -26.33 24.02
C LEU A 28 -29.22 -26.72 22.88
N ARG A 29 -27.92 -26.76 23.13
CA ARG A 29 -26.93 -27.21 22.14
C ARG A 29 -27.06 -28.70 21.81
N GLN A 30 -27.43 -29.55 22.78
CA GLN A 30 -27.62 -30.97 22.52
C GLN A 30 -28.96 -31.30 21.82
N ALA A 31 -30.00 -30.52 22.08
CA ALA A 31 -31.32 -30.73 21.46
C ALA A 31 -31.32 -30.33 19.96
N ASP A 32 -30.51 -29.37 19.54
CA ASP A 32 -30.48 -28.82 18.16
C ASP A 32 -29.26 -29.25 17.36
N GLY A 33 -28.40 -30.14 17.87
CA GLY A 33 -27.09 -30.47 17.33
C GLY A 33 -27.08 -30.90 15.87
N GLY A 34 -28.15 -31.55 15.40
CA GLY A 34 -28.22 -31.98 13.98
C GLY A 34 -28.65 -30.89 13.00
N ALA A 35 -29.50 -29.97 13.42
CA ALA A 35 -29.93 -28.84 12.60
C ALA A 35 -28.86 -27.75 12.57
N LEU A 36 -28.20 -27.48 13.70
CA LEU A 36 -27.11 -26.53 13.83
C LEU A 36 -25.88 -26.94 12.99
N GLU A 37 -25.49 -28.22 13.07
CA GLU A 37 -24.37 -28.75 12.28
C GLU A 37 -24.62 -28.67 10.75
N LYS A 38 -25.88 -28.93 10.32
CA LYS A 38 -26.29 -28.77 8.92
C LYS A 38 -26.29 -27.31 8.49
N ALA A 39 -26.72 -26.39 9.37
CA ALA A 39 -26.71 -24.96 9.13
C ALA A 39 -25.27 -24.43 9.08
N GLU A 40 -24.38 -24.87 9.97
CA GLU A 40 -22.94 -24.50 9.95
C GLU A 40 -22.23 -25.02 8.69
N LYS A 41 -22.50 -26.24 8.25
CA LYS A 41 -21.96 -26.77 6.99
C LYS A 41 -22.45 -25.99 5.77
N LYS A 42 -23.73 -25.59 5.76
CA LYS A 42 -24.27 -24.73 4.69
C LYS A 42 -23.63 -23.33 4.74
N ASN A 43 -23.49 -22.72 5.91
CA ASN A 43 -22.85 -21.41 6.07
C ASN A 43 -21.39 -21.47 5.62
N ALA A 44 -20.64 -22.48 6.02
CA ALA A 44 -19.24 -22.66 5.57
C ALA A 44 -19.15 -22.82 4.03
N HIS A 45 -20.12 -23.54 3.43
CA HIS A 45 -20.20 -23.63 1.97
C HIS A 45 -20.49 -22.27 1.31
N TYR A 46 -21.47 -21.52 1.83
CA TYR A 46 -21.80 -20.19 1.32
C TYR A 46 -20.66 -19.20 1.50
N GLU A 47 -19.96 -19.21 2.62
CA GLU A 47 -18.77 -18.39 2.86
C GLU A 47 -17.66 -18.67 1.85
N LYS A 48 -17.45 -19.94 1.50
CA LYS A 48 -16.49 -20.33 0.46
C LYS A 48 -16.90 -19.78 -0.91
N VAL A 49 -18.16 -19.95 -1.30
CA VAL A 49 -18.71 -19.45 -2.57
C VAL A 49 -18.66 -17.91 -2.62
N ILE A 50 -18.95 -17.23 -1.51
CA ILE A 50 -18.85 -15.77 -1.42
C ILE A 50 -17.40 -15.33 -1.60
N LYS A 51 -16.43 -15.98 -0.96
CA LYS A 51 -15.01 -15.69 -1.12
C LYS A 51 -14.53 -15.85 -2.58
N GLU A 52 -14.96 -16.92 -3.24
CA GLU A 52 -14.63 -17.16 -4.65
C GLU A 52 -15.25 -16.08 -5.57
N LYS A 53 -16.49 -15.69 -5.31
CA LYS A 53 -17.16 -14.62 -6.06
C LYS A 53 -16.55 -13.23 -5.78
N ASP A 54 -16.19 -12.92 -4.56
CA ASP A 54 -15.52 -11.68 -4.20
C ASP A 54 -14.14 -11.56 -4.88
N LEU A 55 -13.40 -12.66 -4.94
CA LEU A 55 -12.12 -12.71 -5.67
C LEU A 55 -12.33 -12.43 -7.16
N LEU A 56 -13.37 -13.02 -7.75
CA LEU A 56 -13.72 -12.80 -9.16
C LEU A 56 -14.18 -11.35 -9.41
N ILE A 57 -15.02 -10.80 -8.54
CA ILE A 57 -15.48 -9.40 -8.61
C ILE A 57 -14.28 -8.45 -8.51
N THR A 58 -13.37 -8.69 -7.58
CA THR A 58 -12.14 -7.89 -7.44
C THR A 58 -11.32 -7.94 -8.72
N LYS A 59 -11.12 -9.13 -9.28
CA LYS A 59 -10.38 -9.33 -10.54
C LYS A 59 -11.04 -8.61 -11.72
N LEU A 60 -12.36 -8.71 -11.85
CA LEU A 60 -13.12 -8.04 -12.91
C LEU A 60 -13.13 -6.50 -12.72
N THR A 61 -13.26 -6.04 -11.50
CA THR A 61 -13.20 -4.60 -11.18
C THR A 61 -11.83 -4.01 -11.50
N ASP A 62 -10.76 -4.75 -11.21
CA ASP A 62 -9.40 -4.37 -11.57
C ASP A 62 -9.19 -4.33 -13.08
N GLN A 63 -9.73 -5.31 -13.81
CA GLN A 63 -9.70 -5.33 -15.27
C GLN A 63 -10.47 -4.14 -15.86
N LEU A 64 -11.65 -3.83 -15.32
CA LEU A 64 -12.43 -2.66 -15.72
C LEU A 64 -11.72 -1.35 -15.39
N ALA A 65 -11.07 -1.25 -14.22
CA ALA A 65 -10.28 -0.09 -13.84
C ALA A 65 -9.05 0.09 -14.76
N TRP A 66 -8.41 -1.02 -15.16
CA TRP A 66 -7.33 -1.01 -16.14
C TRP A 66 -7.81 -0.56 -17.52
N LEU A 67 -8.95 -1.12 -18.02
CA LEU A 67 -9.55 -0.72 -19.28
C LEU A 67 -9.97 0.75 -19.28
N ARG A 68 -10.60 1.23 -18.20
CA ARG A 68 -10.95 2.66 -18.04
C ARG A 68 -9.72 3.55 -18.08
N ARG A 69 -8.63 3.18 -17.40
CA ARG A 69 -7.35 3.93 -17.45
C ARG A 69 -6.78 3.95 -18.85
N LYS A 70 -6.81 2.81 -19.55
CA LYS A 70 -6.24 2.67 -20.90
C LYS A 70 -6.99 3.44 -21.97
N PHE A 71 -8.32 3.55 -21.87
CA PHE A 71 -9.15 4.13 -22.94
C PHE A 71 -9.68 5.53 -22.64
N TRP A 72 -9.80 5.94 -21.37
CA TRP A 72 -10.50 7.20 -21.01
C TRP A 72 -9.75 8.15 -20.10
N LYS A 73 -8.52 7.89 -19.71
CA LYS A 73 -7.74 8.84 -18.88
C LYS A 73 -6.50 9.34 -19.59
N PRO A 74 -6.15 10.63 -19.46
CA PRO A 74 -4.82 11.12 -19.84
C PRO A 74 -3.78 10.48 -18.93
N SER A 75 -2.84 9.76 -19.54
CA SER A 75 -1.85 8.93 -18.85
C SER A 75 -0.47 9.62 -18.78
N SER A 76 -0.41 10.94 -18.63
CA SER A 76 0.86 11.67 -18.57
C SER A 76 1.00 12.47 -17.28
N GLU A 77 2.19 12.51 -16.71
CA GLU A 77 2.60 13.51 -15.73
C GLU A 77 2.68 14.86 -16.43
N LYS A 78 1.61 15.64 -16.43
CA LYS A 78 1.64 17.01 -16.93
C LYS A 78 1.95 17.96 -15.79
N TYR A 79 2.87 18.88 -16.04
CA TYR A 79 3.07 20.03 -15.17
C TYR A 79 1.75 20.85 -15.17
N ILE A 80 1.14 21.01 -14.01
CA ILE A 80 0.03 21.93 -13.79
C ILE A 80 0.66 23.19 -13.21
N PRO A 81 0.54 24.36 -13.86
CA PRO A 81 1.02 25.60 -13.28
C PRO A 81 0.45 25.79 -11.88
N SER A 82 1.30 26.12 -10.91
CA SER A 82 0.88 26.40 -9.55
C SER A 82 -0.11 27.60 -9.52
N ASP A 83 -1.04 27.55 -8.57
CA ASP A 83 -1.96 28.63 -8.23
C ASP A 83 -1.18 29.96 -8.13
N PRO A 84 -1.65 31.05 -8.75
CA PRO A 84 -1.05 32.38 -8.66
C PRO A 84 -0.87 32.90 -7.21
N ALA A 85 -1.62 32.34 -6.26
CA ALA A 85 -1.51 32.65 -4.83
C ALA A 85 -0.36 31.88 -4.10
N GLN A 86 0.31 30.96 -4.75
CA GLN A 86 1.41 30.21 -4.16
C GLN A 86 2.68 31.05 -4.22
N ARG A 87 3.17 31.51 -3.05
CA ARG A 87 4.45 32.26 -2.95
C ARG A 87 5.58 31.44 -3.57
N LYS A 88 6.24 32.02 -4.56
CA LYS A 88 7.47 31.47 -5.13
C LYS A 88 8.55 31.49 -4.05
N LEU A 89 9.17 30.36 -3.78
CA LEU A 89 10.37 30.32 -2.95
C LEU A 89 11.51 30.97 -3.73
N ASP A 90 11.99 32.06 -3.17
CA ASP A 90 13.11 32.85 -3.69
C ASP A 90 14.42 32.06 -3.53
N PHE A 91 14.98 31.62 -4.63
CA PHE A 91 16.29 30.99 -4.66
C PHE A 91 17.30 31.99 -5.18
N ASP A 92 17.63 33.05 -4.58
CA ASP A 92 18.81 33.87 -4.91
C ASP A 92 18.71 35.37 -4.57
N GLY A 93 17.78 35.78 -3.71
CA GLY A 93 17.82 37.15 -3.19
C GLY A 93 17.66 38.26 -4.23
N LEU A 94 17.03 38.00 -5.36
CA LEU A 94 16.64 39.00 -6.35
C LEU A 94 15.20 39.43 -6.11
N GLU A 95 15.05 40.60 -5.49
CA GLU A 95 13.77 41.30 -5.39
C GLU A 95 13.28 41.70 -6.78
N ILE A 96 12.17 41.14 -7.22
CA ILE A 96 11.44 41.62 -8.39
C ILE A 96 10.62 42.82 -7.94
N LEU A 97 10.95 43.98 -8.48
CA LEU A 97 10.28 45.25 -8.18
C LEU A 97 8.79 45.21 -8.60
N PRO A 98 7.87 45.87 -7.87
CA PRO A 98 6.42 45.77 -8.04
C PRO A 98 5.86 46.39 -9.38
N GLU A 99 6.69 47.00 -10.20
CA GLU A 99 6.22 47.69 -11.41
C GLU A 99 6.00 46.81 -12.63
N GLU A 100 6.44 45.55 -12.63
CA GLU A 100 6.22 44.64 -13.76
C GLU A 100 4.90 43.84 -13.71
N GLU A 101 4.22 43.82 -12.57
CA GLU A 101 2.93 43.08 -12.43
C GLU A 101 1.73 43.83 -13.04
N ALA A 102 1.81 45.15 -13.22
CA ALA A 102 0.68 45.94 -13.70
C ALA A 102 0.44 45.86 -15.22
N THR A 103 1.41 45.37 -15.99
CA THR A 103 1.33 45.35 -17.47
C THR A 103 0.80 44.03 -18.05
N ILE A 104 0.71 42.97 -17.25
CA ILE A 104 0.30 41.64 -17.74
C ILE A 104 -1.21 41.38 -17.55
N THR A 105 -1.91 42.16 -16.72
CA THR A 105 -3.33 41.93 -16.41
C THR A 105 -4.31 42.60 -17.37
N ALA A 106 -3.86 43.39 -18.34
CA ALA A 106 -4.76 44.17 -19.20
C ALA A 106 -5.03 43.62 -20.63
N SER A 107 -4.48 42.43 -20.97
CA SER A 107 -4.55 41.96 -22.37
C SER A 107 -5.15 40.57 -22.62
N VAL A 108 -5.95 39.99 -21.74
CA VAL A 108 -6.58 38.69 -22.03
C VAL A 108 -8.07 38.71 -21.72
N THR A 109 -8.83 39.37 -22.61
CA THR A 109 -10.25 39.08 -22.76
C THR A 109 -10.62 39.12 -24.23
N GLU A 110 -10.09 38.24 -25.05
CA GLU A 110 -10.67 37.87 -26.32
C GLU A 110 -11.03 36.39 -26.28
N ILE A 111 -12.34 36.11 -26.31
CA ILE A 111 -12.88 34.77 -26.45
C ILE A 111 -12.64 34.32 -27.89
N ILE A 112 -11.57 33.59 -28.11
CA ILE A 112 -11.30 32.97 -29.42
C ILE A 112 -12.03 31.62 -29.44
N THR A 113 -13.17 31.58 -30.13
CA THR A 113 -13.90 30.35 -30.39
C THR A 113 -13.23 29.57 -31.52
N TYR A 114 -12.42 28.58 -31.19
CA TYR A 114 -11.86 27.67 -32.17
C TYR A 114 -12.86 26.60 -32.57
N LYS A 115 -13.41 26.66 -33.76
CA LYS A 115 -14.00 25.48 -34.41
C LYS A 115 -12.90 24.56 -34.89
N ARG A 116 -12.62 23.50 -34.10
CA ARG A 116 -11.68 22.48 -34.44
C ARG A 116 -12.31 21.50 -35.44
N THR A 117 -12.06 21.68 -36.72
CA THR A 117 -12.30 20.64 -37.72
C THR A 117 -11.39 19.47 -37.43
N ARG A 118 -11.99 18.35 -37.03
CA ARG A 118 -11.30 17.09 -36.75
C ARG A 118 -10.92 16.50 -38.10
N ALA A 119 -9.68 16.70 -38.55
CA ALA A 119 -9.14 15.93 -39.64
C ALA A 119 -9.08 14.46 -39.21
N GLU A 120 -9.70 13.57 -39.99
CA GLU A 120 -9.58 12.13 -39.85
C GLU A 120 -8.09 11.77 -39.94
N ARG A 121 -7.50 11.49 -38.79
CA ARG A 121 -6.16 10.90 -38.75
C ARG A 121 -6.32 9.43 -39.13
N GLU A 122 -5.78 9.06 -40.26
CA GLU A 122 -5.48 7.67 -40.58
C GLU A 122 -4.83 7.03 -39.35
N LYS A 123 -5.39 5.91 -38.89
CA LYS A 123 -4.82 5.10 -37.79
C LYS A 123 -3.52 4.49 -38.29
N LYS A 124 -2.43 5.24 -38.28
CA LYS A 124 -1.09 4.66 -38.44
C LYS A 124 -0.89 3.69 -37.27
N GLN A 125 -0.59 2.43 -37.60
CA GLN A 125 -0.18 1.47 -36.58
C GLN A 125 0.98 2.08 -35.78
N PRO A 126 1.02 1.90 -34.45
CA PRO A 126 2.12 2.45 -33.66
C PRO A 126 3.43 1.80 -34.11
N VAL A 127 4.20 2.56 -34.86
CA VAL A 127 5.55 2.17 -35.25
C VAL A 127 6.40 2.27 -33.98
N ARG A 128 7.09 1.18 -33.61
CA ARG A 128 8.07 1.21 -32.53
C ARG A 128 9.10 2.28 -32.84
N MET A 129 9.40 3.11 -31.83
CA MET A 129 10.44 4.14 -31.96
C MET A 129 11.79 3.47 -32.22
N PRO A 130 12.54 3.88 -33.26
CA PRO A 130 13.86 3.34 -33.50
C PRO A 130 14.81 3.71 -32.36
N LEU A 131 15.60 2.74 -31.92
CA LEU A 131 16.62 2.96 -30.90
C LEU A 131 17.88 3.56 -31.57
N PRO A 132 18.57 4.52 -30.91
CA PRO A 132 19.75 5.17 -31.46
C PRO A 132 20.88 4.21 -31.86
N GLU A 133 21.52 4.44 -32.97
CA GLU A 133 22.59 3.57 -33.52
C GLU A 133 23.87 3.56 -32.68
N HIS A 134 24.14 4.65 -31.95
CA HIS A 134 25.36 4.78 -31.13
C HIS A 134 25.34 3.92 -29.85
N LEU A 135 24.19 3.40 -29.46
CA LEU A 135 24.11 2.53 -28.29
C LEU A 135 24.73 1.16 -28.59
N ARG A 136 25.46 0.62 -27.63
CA ARG A 136 25.97 -0.74 -27.68
C ARG A 136 24.82 -1.73 -27.86
N ARG A 137 25.01 -2.68 -28.78
CA ARG A 137 24.07 -3.75 -29.01
C ARG A 137 24.63 -5.08 -28.53
N GLU A 138 23.91 -5.76 -27.67
CA GLU A 138 24.19 -7.14 -27.28
C GLU A 138 23.22 -8.05 -28.02
N GLU A 139 23.75 -8.97 -28.80
CA GLU A 139 22.97 -9.87 -29.65
C GLU A 139 22.76 -11.20 -28.92
N GLU A 140 21.51 -11.66 -28.91
CA GLU A 140 21.10 -12.95 -28.41
C GLU A 140 20.37 -13.69 -29.53
N ILE A 141 20.94 -14.79 -29.98
CA ILE A 141 20.37 -15.61 -31.05
C ILE A 141 19.60 -16.76 -30.41
N ILE A 142 18.31 -16.87 -30.70
CA ILE A 142 17.43 -17.90 -30.18
C ILE A 142 17.03 -18.82 -31.34
N GLU A 143 17.63 -20.00 -31.39
CA GLU A 143 17.34 -21.00 -32.42
C GLU A 143 16.05 -21.76 -32.07
N PRO A 144 15.21 -22.10 -33.03
CA PRO A 144 14.05 -22.94 -32.83
C PRO A 144 14.45 -24.40 -32.60
N GLU A 145 13.71 -25.11 -31.77
CA GLU A 145 13.96 -26.51 -31.47
C GLU A 145 13.64 -27.43 -32.67
N GLY A 146 14.40 -28.50 -32.83
CA GLY A 146 14.15 -29.55 -33.84
C GLY A 146 14.46 -29.09 -35.27
N ILE A 147 15.53 -28.33 -35.45
CA ILE A 147 16.12 -28.01 -36.75
C ILE A 147 17.12 -29.10 -37.10
N ASP A 148 16.94 -29.77 -38.26
CA ASP A 148 17.84 -30.74 -38.84
C ASP A 148 18.38 -30.25 -40.22
N GLU A 149 19.14 -31.09 -40.91
CA GLU A 149 19.75 -30.77 -42.22
C GLU A 149 18.73 -30.48 -43.34
N ASN A 150 17.45 -30.78 -43.14
CA ASN A 150 16.38 -30.54 -44.11
C ASN A 150 15.82 -29.12 -44.05
N TRP A 151 16.21 -28.33 -43.05
CA TRP A 151 15.75 -26.96 -42.88
C TRP A 151 16.77 -25.96 -43.45
N VAL A 152 16.28 -24.90 -44.06
CA VAL A 152 17.08 -23.78 -44.55
C VAL A 152 16.64 -22.50 -43.88
N ARG A 153 17.61 -21.74 -43.39
CA ARG A 153 17.37 -20.39 -42.84
C ARG A 153 16.92 -19.46 -43.98
N ILE A 154 15.72 -18.94 -43.89
CA ILE A 154 15.11 -18.04 -44.89
C ILE A 154 15.09 -16.59 -44.47
N GLY A 155 15.43 -16.30 -43.21
CA GLY A 155 15.45 -14.96 -42.67
C GLY A 155 15.57 -14.98 -41.16
N GLU A 156 15.37 -13.82 -40.57
CA GLU A 156 15.39 -13.66 -39.11
C GLU A 156 14.35 -12.63 -38.69
N GLU A 157 13.89 -12.72 -37.46
CA GLU A 157 13.08 -11.71 -36.80
C GLU A 157 13.89 -11.10 -35.67
N VAL A 158 14.15 -9.80 -35.75
CA VAL A 158 14.94 -9.05 -34.78
C VAL A 158 14.00 -8.27 -33.86
N THR A 159 14.17 -8.46 -32.55
CA THR A 159 13.48 -7.69 -31.53
C THR A 159 14.53 -6.95 -30.71
N GLU A 160 14.47 -5.62 -30.70
CA GLU A 160 15.37 -4.77 -29.93
C GLU A 160 14.71 -4.31 -28.65
N GLN A 161 15.46 -4.36 -27.54
CA GLN A 161 15.07 -3.88 -26.21
C GLN A 161 16.12 -2.88 -25.71
N LEU A 162 15.65 -1.78 -25.13
CA LEU A 162 16.51 -0.85 -24.41
C LEU A 162 16.68 -1.34 -22.98
N GLU A 163 17.91 -1.61 -22.60
CA GLU A 163 18.28 -2.08 -21.28
C GLU A 163 19.16 -1.05 -20.58
N HIS A 164 19.20 -1.09 -19.26
CA HIS A 164 20.03 -0.24 -18.43
C HIS A 164 21.01 -1.09 -17.60
N LYS A 165 22.26 -0.70 -17.63
CA LYS A 165 23.28 -1.16 -16.70
C LYS A 165 23.76 0.09 -15.94
N PRO A 166 24.09 0.02 -14.64
CA PRO A 166 24.55 1.20 -13.92
C PRO A 166 25.60 1.99 -14.69
N GLY A 167 25.26 3.24 -15.07
CA GLY A 167 26.10 4.13 -15.87
C GLY A 167 26.06 3.90 -17.39
N GLU A 168 25.26 3.00 -17.92
CA GLU A 168 25.20 2.73 -19.37
C GLU A 168 23.80 2.29 -19.80
N LEU A 169 23.30 2.86 -20.90
CA LEU A 169 22.15 2.35 -21.64
C LEU A 169 22.64 1.54 -22.83
N TYR A 170 22.06 0.36 -23.05
CA TYR A 170 22.43 -0.50 -24.17
C TYR A 170 21.21 -1.16 -24.80
N VAL A 171 21.36 -1.68 -26.00
CA VAL A 171 20.29 -2.37 -26.72
C VAL A 171 20.55 -3.88 -26.68
N ARG A 172 19.62 -4.63 -26.10
CA ARG A 172 19.57 -6.06 -26.21
C ARG A 172 18.83 -6.43 -27.48
N ARG A 173 19.52 -7.09 -28.41
CA ARG A 173 19.03 -7.45 -29.71
C ARG A 173 18.74 -8.94 -29.75
N ILE A 174 17.44 -9.31 -29.71
CA ILE A 174 16.99 -10.71 -29.73
C ILE A 174 16.74 -11.11 -31.18
N ILE A 175 17.57 -11.99 -31.70
CA ILE A 175 17.54 -12.46 -33.08
C ILE A 175 16.92 -13.85 -33.08
N ARG A 176 15.84 -14.04 -33.85
CA ARG A 176 15.16 -15.32 -34.01
C ARG A 176 15.16 -15.71 -35.47
N PRO A 177 16.09 -16.59 -35.89
CA PRO A 177 16.14 -17.09 -37.28
C PRO A 177 14.85 -17.81 -37.67
N LYS A 178 14.46 -17.67 -38.91
CA LYS A 178 13.33 -18.33 -39.54
C LYS A 178 13.84 -19.43 -40.47
N TYR A 179 13.29 -20.60 -40.33
CA TYR A 179 13.65 -21.78 -41.14
C TYR A 179 12.46 -22.32 -41.94
N ALA A 180 12.72 -22.72 -43.17
CA ALA A 180 11.79 -23.42 -44.01
C ALA A 180 12.36 -24.77 -44.47
N LEU A 181 11.53 -25.74 -44.77
CA LEU A 181 11.96 -27.04 -45.34
C LEU A 181 12.51 -26.86 -46.77
N LYS A 182 13.62 -27.54 -47.08
CA LYS A 182 14.25 -27.51 -48.40
C LYS A 182 13.28 -27.90 -49.51
N LYS A 183 12.41 -28.88 -49.27
CA LYS A 183 11.38 -29.34 -50.21
C LYS A 183 10.37 -28.24 -50.57
N ASP A 184 9.96 -27.43 -49.58
CA ASP A 184 8.97 -26.36 -49.80
C ASP A 184 9.57 -25.21 -50.61
N LEU A 185 10.89 -24.97 -50.51
CA LEU A 185 11.61 -23.98 -51.31
C LEU A 185 11.78 -24.40 -52.77
N GLN A 186 11.96 -25.70 -53.03
CA GLN A 186 12.07 -26.24 -54.40
C GLN A 186 10.73 -26.18 -55.14
N LEU A 187 9.61 -26.50 -54.46
CA LEU A 187 8.27 -26.45 -55.04
C LEU A 187 7.84 -25.01 -55.41
N VAL A 188 8.37 -23.98 -54.76
CA VAL A 188 8.10 -22.55 -55.08
C VAL A 188 8.83 -22.12 -56.36
N GLN A 189 9.97 -22.76 -56.72
CA GLN A 189 10.69 -22.46 -57.96
C GLN A 189 10.05 -23.10 -59.16
N GLU A 190 9.24 -24.16 -58.96
CA GLU A 190 8.62 -24.95 -60.04
C GLU A 190 7.15 -24.64 -60.30
N SER A 191 6.43 -23.96 -59.36
CA SER A 191 5.00 -23.64 -59.51
C SER A 191 4.76 -22.14 -59.44
N SER A 192 4.34 -21.58 -60.56
CA SER A 192 3.86 -20.19 -60.69
C SER A 192 2.38 -19.98 -60.33
N ASP A 193 1.72 -20.94 -59.67
CA ASP A 193 0.28 -20.89 -59.42
C ASP A 193 -0.04 -20.62 -57.94
N GLU A 194 -0.79 -19.54 -57.75
CA GLU A 194 -1.36 -19.07 -56.51
C GLU A 194 -2.47 -20.00 -55.98
N GLU A 195 -2.14 -21.04 -55.26
CA GLU A 195 -3.10 -21.67 -54.35
C GLU A 195 -2.41 -22.14 -53.07
N GLY A 196 -2.79 -21.50 -52.01
CA GLY A 196 -2.73 -21.70 -50.55
C GLY A 196 -2.08 -22.94 -49.96
N GLN A 197 -0.83 -23.28 -50.30
CA GLN A 197 -0.05 -24.21 -49.50
C GLN A 197 0.58 -23.49 -48.30
N GLN A 198 0.14 -23.83 -47.07
CA GLN A 198 0.74 -23.36 -45.84
C GLN A 198 2.20 -23.82 -45.73
N LYS A 199 3.13 -22.93 -46.07
CA LYS A 199 4.56 -23.18 -45.92
C LYS A 199 4.89 -23.37 -44.46
N ALA A 200 5.43 -24.51 -44.06
CA ALA A 200 5.87 -24.74 -42.70
C ALA A 200 7.11 -23.92 -42.41
N VAL A 201 6.92 -22.78 -41.70
CA VAL A 201 8.02 -21.92 -41.21
C VAL A 201 8.21 -22.16 -39.72
N LYS A 202 9.41 -22.53 -39.32
CA LYS A 202 9.80 -22.61 -37.90
C LYS A 202 10.53 -21.34 -37.46
N ILE A 203 10.12 -20.81 -36.32
CA ILE A 203 10.78 -19.70 -35.62
C ILE A 203 10.71 -19.99 -34.13
N ALA A 204 11.75 -19.66 -33.38
CA ALA A 204 11.75 -19.77 -31.92
C ALA A 204 10.70 -18.84 -31.30
N PRO A 205 10.02 -19.23 -30.20
CA PRO A 205 9.12 -18.37 -29.50
C PRO A 205 9.88 -17.15 -28.93
N LEU A 206 9.21 -15.99 -28.92
CA LEU A 206 9.79 -14.80 -28.28
C LEU A 206 9.85 -15.05 -26.76
N PRO A 207 10.99 -14.79 -26.09
CA PRO A 207 11.08 -14.85 -24.65
C PRO A 207 10.01 -13.96 -23.99
N LEU A 208 9.60 -14.34 -22.78
CA LEU A 208 8.65 -13.55 -21.99
C LEU A 208 9.26 -12.18 -21.67
N LEU A 209 8.67 -11.15 -22.23
CA LEU A 209 9.05 -9.76 -21.96
C LEU A 209 8.28 -9.27 -20.73
N PRO A 210 8.91 -8.41 -19.89
CA PRO A 210 8.23 -7.84 -18.71
C PRO A 210 6.92 -7.14 -19.07
N LEU A 211 6.95 -6.38 -20.16
CA LEU A 211 5.77 -5.72 -20.72
C LEU A 211 5.57 -6.15 -22.18
N PRO A 212 4.43 -6.74 -22.51
CA PRO A 212 4.14 -7.14 -23.88
C PRO A 212 4.18 -5.94 -24.84
N ARG A 213 4.81 -6.13 -25.99
CA ARG A 213 4.94 -5.10 -27.05
C ARG A 213 5.73 -3.85 -26.63
N SER A 214 6.47 -3.91 -25.54
CA SER A 214 7.38 -2.84 -25.11
C SER A 214 8.78 -3.10 -25.69
N ASN A 215 9.53 -2.01 -25.91
CA ASN A 215 10.96 -2.06 -26.20
C ASN A 215 11.81 -1.72 -24.95
N ALA A 216 11.18 -1.60 -23.77
CA ALA A 216 11.89 -1.45 -22.50
C ALA A 216 12.22 -2.83 -21.94
N GLY A 217 13.48 -3.05 -21.64
CA GLY A 217 13.95 -4.23 -20.93
C GLY A 217 13.70 -4.15 -19.43
N ALA A 218 13.85 -5.27 -18.73
CA ALA A 218 13.59 -5.36 -17.31
C ALA A 218 14.47 -4.41 -16.47
N SER A 219 15.74 -4.27 -16.84
CA SER A 219 16.70 -3.42 -16.14
C SER A 219 16.35 -1.93 -16.28
N LEU A 220 15.91 -1.49 -17.46
CA LEU A 220 15.46 -0.12 -17.67
C LEU A 220 14.20 0.19 -16.87
N LEU A 221 13.23 -0.73 -16.85
CA LEU A 221 12.00 -0.59 -16.06
C LEU A 221 12.30 -0.49 -14.56
N ALA A 222 13.20 -1.33 -14.06
CA ALA A 222 13.65 -1.28 -12.68
C ALA A 222 14.34 0.05 -12.37
N GLU A 223 15.24 0.54 -13.24
CA GLU A 223 15.93 1.81 -13.06
C GLU A 223 14.95 2.99 -13.03
N LEU A 224 13.98 3.04 -13.93
CA LEU A 224 12.96 4.09 -13.95
C LEU A 224 12.19 4.18 -12.62
N ILE A 225 11.82 3.02 -12.05
CA ILE A 225 11.10 2.93 -10.79
C ILE A 225 12.01 3.30 -9.62
N MET A 226 13.22 2.74 -9.58
CA MET A 226 14.21 3.03 -8.55
C MET A 226 14.59 4.50 -8.52
N SER A 227 14.91 5.07 -9.69
CA SER A 227 15.21 6.49 -9.82
C SER A 227 14.05 7.37 -9.34
N LYS A 228 12.80 7.01 -9.64
CA LYS A 228 11.64 7.79 -9.19
C LYS A 228 11.46 7.72 -7.67
N TYR A 229 11.56 6.53 -7.08
CA TYR A 229 11.19 6.32 -5.68
C TYR A 229 12.38 6.32 -4.71
N MET A 230 13.54 5.85 -5.10
CA MET A 230 14.72 5.86 -4.22
C MET A 230 15.52 7.15 -4.35
N TYR A 231 15.67 7.66 -5.57
CA TYR A 231 16.49 8.86 -5.83
C TYR A 231 15.66 10.13 -6.01
N HIS A 232 14.31 10.04 -5.84
CA HIS A 232 13.39 11.18 -5.98
C HIS A 232 13.51 11.91 -7.31
N LEU A 233 13.84 11.19 -8.39
CA LEU A 233 14.02 11.73 -9.72
C LEU A 233 12.75 11.53 -10.56
N PRO A 234 11.90 12.54 -10.73
CA PRO A 234 10.65 12.40 -11.46
C PRO A 234 10.90 12.12 -12.94
N PHE A 235 9.95 11.47 -13.61
CA PHE A 235 10.11 11.00 -14.99
C PHE A 235 10.57 12.07 -15.96
N HIS A 236 10.06 13.31 -15.86
CA HIS A 236 10.48 14.38 -16.78
C HIS A 236 11.99 14.70 -16.66
N ARG A 237 12.60 14.58 -15.45
CA ARG A 237 14.04 14.74 -15.27
C ARG A 237 14.80 13.53 -15.82
N GLN A 238 14.31 12.32 -15.60
CA GLN A 238 14.89 11.11 -16.19
C GLN A 238 14.87 11.18 -17.71
N LEU A 239 13.76 11.61 -18.31
CA LEU A 239 13.64 11.84 -19.74
C LEU A 239 14.59 12.93 -20.26
N ALA A 240 14.85 13.98 -19.47
CA ALA A 240 15.83 14.99 -19.81
C ALA A 240 17.26 14.41 -19.83
N LEU A 241 17.60 13.53 -18.88
CA LEU A 241 18.89 12.81 -18.89
C LEU A 241 19.02 11.91 -20.13
N PHE A 242 18.02 11.10 -20.45
CA PHE A 242 18.02 10.26 -21.65
C PHE A 242 18.17 11.09 -22.93
N LYS A 243 17.56 12.27 -22.97
CA LYS A 243 17.71 13.18 -24.11
C LYS A 243 19.16 13.69 -24.28
N LEU A 244 19.90 13.90 -23.18
CA LEU A 244 21.34 14.25 -23.26
C LEU A 244 22.17 13.13 -23.88
N GLU A 245 21.75 11.87 -23.66
CA GLU A 245 22.35 10.68 -24.27
C GLU A 245 21.81 10.40 -25.70
N GLY A 246 21.05 11.33 -26.28
CA GLY A 246 20.47 11.19 -27.61
C GLY A 246 19.22 10.33 -27.71
N ILE A 247 18.70 9.84 -26.58
CA ILE A 247 17.53 8.97 -26.54
C ILE A 247 16.26 9.78 -26.29
N LYS A 248 15.32 9.75 -27.22
CA LYS A 248 14.05 10.50 -27.17
C LYS A 248 12.89 9.55 -26.89
N ILE A 249 12.45 9.46 -25.64
CA ILE A 249 11.30 8.67 -25.24
C ILE A 249 10.14 9.62 -24.90
N PRO A 250 8.94 9.42 -25.46
CA PRO A 250 7.76 10.20 -25.09
C PRO A 250 7.38 9.98 -23.59
N ALA A 251 6.97 11.03 -22.91
CA ALA A 251 6.52 10.93 -21.51
C ALA A 251 5.32 9.97 -21.35
N SER A 252 4.42 9.91 -22.34
CA SER A 252 3.32 8.96 -22.36
C SER A 252 3.81 7.51 -22.34
N THR A 253 4.87 7.20 -23.09
CA THR A 253 5.45 5.86 -23.17
C THR A 253 6.02 5.43 -21.82
N VAL A 254 6.77 6.30 -21.14
CA VAL A 254 7.31 6.01 -19.79
C VAL A 254 6.18 5.83 -18.77
N ASN A 255 5.12 6.63 -18.88
CA ASN A 255 3.97 6.48 -18.02
C ASN A 255 3.22 5.16 -18.26
N ASP A 256 3.08 4.74 -19.53
CA ASP A 256 2.48 3.44 -19.88
C ASP A 256 3.34 2.27 -19.34
N TRP A 257 4.66 2.37 -19.44
CA TRP A 257 5.58 1.39 -18.83
C TRP A 257 5.41 1.34 -17.31
N PHE A 258 5.33 2.49 -16.66
CA PHE A 258 5.15 2.58 -15.21
C PHE A 258 3.83 1.93 -14.76
N VAL A 259 2.73 2.23 -15.45
CA VAL A 259 1.42 1.60 -15.18
C VAL A 259 1.50 0.09 -15.41
N GLY A 260 2.12 -0.34 -16.52
CA GLY A 260 2.31 -1.76 -16.83
C GLY A 260 3.14 -2.49 -15.77
N CYS A 261 4.19 -1.87 -15.24
CA CYS A 261 4.96 -2.41 -14.11
C CYS A 261 4.11 -2.53 -12.85
N GLY A 262 3.26 -1.55 -12.55
CA GLY A 262 2.32 -1.62 -11.43
C GLY A 262 1.36 -2.80 -11.57
N ASP A 263 0.85 -3.06 -12.79
CA ASP A 263 -0.02 -4.19 -13.06
C ASP A 263 0.73 -5.54 -12.94
N LEU A 264 1.98 -5.60 -13.40
CA LEU A 264 2.84 -6.78 -13.26
C LEU A 264 3.12 -7.11 -11.80
N LEU A 265 3.43 -6.11 -10.97
CA LEU A 265 3.77 -6.29 -9.57
C LEU A 265 2.54 -6.51 -8.66
N ARG A 266 1.33 -6.34 -9.19
CA ARG A 266 0.09 -6.44 -8.40
C ARG A 266 -0.10 -7.82 -7.77
N ALA A 267 0.27 -8.89 -8.46
CA ALA A 267 0.19 -10.25 -7.92
C ALA A 267 1.08 -10.43 -6.67
N LEU A 268 2.28 -9.84 -6.69
CA LEU A 268 3.19 -9.86 -5.53
C LEU A 268 2.61 -9.04 -4.36
N TYR A 269 1.98 -7.90 -4.64
CA TYR A 269 1.28 -7.10 -3.63
C TYR A 269 0.18 -7.90 -2.93
N TYR A 270 -0.68 -8.57 -3.69
CA TYR A 270 -1.75 -9.38 -3.10
C TYR A 270 -1.20 -10.55 -2.30
N ARG A 271 -0.15 -11.22 -2.80
CA ARG A 271 0.48 -12.31 -2.05
C ARG A 271 1.14 -11.81 -0.77
N LEU A 272 1.81 -10.66 -0.80
CA LEU A 272 2.38 -10.02 0.39
C LEU A 272 1.28 -9.67 1.41
N ARG A 273 0.16 -9.11 0.93
CA ARG A 273 -1.00 -8.80 1.78
C ARG A 273 -1.55 -10.06 2.46
N GLU A 274 -1.73 -11.15 1.73
CA GLU A 274 -2.17 -12.44 2.28
C GLU A 274 -1.21 -12.92 3.37
N ILE A 275 0.10 -12.97 3.08
CA ILE A 275 1.13 -13.40 4.04
C ILE A 275 1.12 -12.56 5.31
N VAL A 276 0.93 -11.25 5.19
CA VAL A 276 0.85 -10.35 6.36
C VAL A 276 -0.41 -10.63 7.17
N LEU A 277 -1.56 -10.80 6.52
CA LEU A 277 -2.84 -11.06 7.18
C LEU A 277 -2.99 -12.50 7.73
N GLU A 278 -2.12 -13.43 7.34
CA GLU A 278 -2.00 -14.76 7.98
C GLU A 278 -1.28 -14.71 9.36
N SER A 279 -0.74 -13.57 9.74
CA SER A 279 -0.02 -13.43 11.01
C SER A 279 -0.98 -13.30 12.19
N ASP A 280 -0.65 -13.92 13.32
CA ASP A 280 -1.43 -13.84 14.56
C ASP A 280 -1.44 -12.45 15.19
N TYR A 281 -0.48 -11.60 14.82
CA TYR A 281 -0.35 -10.26 15.37
C TYR A 281 0.09 -9.27 14.29
N ILE A 282 -0.73 -8.25 14.08
CA ILE A 282 -0.48 -7.15 13.15
C ILE A 282 -0.60 -5.80 13.85
N GLN A 283 0.13 -4.84 13.32
CA GLN A 283 0.00 -3.43 13.66
C GLN A 283 -0.55 -2.67 12.45
N VAL A 284 -1.49 -1.77 12.69
CA VAL A 284 -2.15 -0.97 11.65
C VAL A 284 -2.10 0.49 12.03
N ASP A 285 -1.78 1.33 11.06
CA ASP A 285 -1.79 2.79 11.21
C ASP A 285 -2.14 3.44 9.86
N GLU A 286 -2.52 4.71 9.84
CA GLU A 286 -2.79 5.45 8.62
C GLU A 286 -2.17 6.85 8.64
N SER A 287 -1.67 7.27 7.47
CA SER A 287 -1.14 8.62 7.25
C SER A 287 -1.91 9.33 6.14
N THR A 288 -2.01 10.63 6.24
CA THR A 288 -2.68 11.46 5.22
C THR A 288 -1.71 11.78 4.09
N VAL A 289 -2.17 11.62 2.85
CA VAL A 289 -1.42 11.95 1.63
C VAL A 289 -2.18 13.00 0.85
N PRO A 290 -1.61 14.19 0.56
CA PRO A 290 -2.25 15.16 -0.32
C PRO A 290 -2.16 14.66 -1.77
N VAL A 291 -3.31 14.56 -2.44
CA VAL A 291 -3.41 14.11 -3.84
C VAL A 291 -4.15 15.15 -4.64
N ILE A 292 -3.62 15.52 -5.82
CA ILE A 292 -4.33 16.43 -6.73
C ILE A 292 -5.55 15.71 -7.31
N ASN A 293 -6.71 16.31 -7.13
CA ASN A 293 -7.91 15.92 -7.82
C ASN A 293 -8.09 16.86 -9.03
N ASN A 294 -7.92 16.31 -10.24
CA ASN A 294 -8.01 17.08 -11.47
C ASN A 294 -9.42 17.63 -11.75
N GLU A 295 -10.46 16.96 -11.26
CA GLU A 295 -11.84 17.41 -11.44
C GLU A 295 -12.16 18.61 -10.52
N LYS A 296 -11.57 18.63 -9.33
CA LYS A 296 -11.77 19.69 -8.34
C LYS A 296 -10.71 20.79 -8.39
N HIS A 297 -9.69 20.64 -9.24
CA HIS A 297 -8.53 21.55 -9.36
C HIS A 297 -7.88 21.92 -8.03
N ARG A 298 -7.90 21.00 -7.05
CA ARG A 298 -7.31 21.20 -5.72
C ARG A 298 -6.74 19.91 -5.15
N ALA A 299 -5.83 20.05 -4.19
CA ALA A 299 -5.39 18.92 -3.40
C ALA A 299 -6.51 18.44 -2.46
N VAL A 300 -6.75 17.15 -2.45
CA VAL A 300 -7.66 16.46 -1.53
C VAL A 300 -6.85 15.53 -0.64
N LYS A 301 -7.33 15.31 0.58
CA LYS A 301 -6.72 14.30 1.46
C LYS A 301 -7.08 12.91 0.99
N ALA A 302 -6.08 12.11 0.73
CA ALA A 302 -6.18 10.67 0.62
C ALA A 302 -5.49 10.02 1.82
N TYR A 303 -5.62 8.72 1.98
CA TYR A 303 -5.04 7.99 3.09
C TYR A 303 -4.20 6.83 2.60
N LEU A 304 -3.04 6.69 3.21
CA LEU A 304 -2.17 5.55 3.05
C LEU A 304 -2.20 4.75 4.35
N TRP A 305 -2.70 3.54 4.27
CA TRP A 305 -2.77 2.59 5.36
C TRP A 305 -1.54 1.70 5.35
N VAL A 306 -0.98 1.47 6.50
CA VAL A 306 0.14 0.55 6.69
C VAL A 306 -0.31 -0.61 7.55
N VAL A 307 -0.08 -1.82 7.10
CA VAL A 307 -0.31 -3.03 7.86
C VAL A 307 0.99 -3.81 7.96
N ARG A 308 1.41 -4.05 9.17
CA ARG A 308 2.67 -4.75 9.47
C ARG A 308 2.44 -6.01 10.26
N SER A 309 2.97 -7.14 9.80
CA SER A 309 3.15 -8.32 10.63
C SER A 309 4.41 -8.15 11.48
N VAL A 310 4.25 -8.13 12.79
CA VAL A 310 5.37 -8.00 13.73
C VAL A 310 6.25 -9.24 13.69
N MET A 311 5.63 -10.43 13.68
CA MET A 311 6.32 -11.72 13.72
C MET A 311 7.07 -12.02 12.41
N LYS A 312 6.45 -11.77 11.27
CA LYS A 312 7.06 -12.02 9.95
C LYS A 312 7.96 -10.87 9.49
N LYS A 313 7.94 -9.71 10.18
CA LYS A 313 8.68 -8.48 9.82
C LYS A 313 8.34 -8.00 8.39
N LEU A 314 7.12 -8.24 7.94
CA LEU A 314 6.61 -7.87 6.62
C LEU A 314 5.60 -6.73 6.75
N VAL A 315 5.56 -5.87 5.75
CA VAL A 315 4.66 -4.71 5.69
C VAL A 315 4.07 -4.57 4.31
N PHE A 316 2.81 -4.19 4.23
CA PHE A 316 2.21 -3.71 2.99
C PHE A 316 1.49 -2.38 3.21
N PHE A 317 1.34 -1.63 2.13
CA PHE A 317 0.67 -0.35 2.10
C PHE A 317 -0.59 -0.44 1.26
N HIS A 318 -1.65 0.18 1.74
CA HIS A 318 -2.91 0.27 1.01
C HIS A 318 -3.31 1.73 0.86
N TYR A 319 -3.53 2.15 -0.39
CA TYR A 319 -3.94 3.51 -0.71
C TYR A 319 -5.44 3.59 -0.89
N ASP A 320 -6.09 4.53 -0.17
CA ASP A 320 -7.50 4.85 -0.36
C ASP A 320 -7.69 6.31 -0.81
N LYS A 321 -8.56 6.51 -1.80
CA LYS A 321 -8.77 7.80 -2.51
C LYS A 321 -9.42 8.92 -1.68
N GLY A 322 -9.52 8.81 -0.38
CA GLY A 322 -10.02 9.91 0.44
C GLY A 322 -10.93 9.51 1.57
N SER A 323 -10.96 8.25 1.93
CA SER A 323 -11.75 7.78 3.05
C SER A 323 -10.87 7.27 4.19
N ARG A 324 -11.11 7.82 5.40
CA ARG A 324 -10.68 7.23 6.68
C ARG A 324 -11.83 6.45 7.33
N ALA A 325 -12.86 6.13 6.54
CA ALA A 325 -14.07 5.52 7.06
C ALA A 325 -13.84 4.07 7.49
N GLN A 326 -14.67 3.62 8.42
CA GLN A 326 -14.74 2.25 8.91
C GLN A 326 -14.81 1.20 7.79
N LYS A 327 -15.43 1.55 6.65
CA LYS A 327 -15.50 0.68 5.47
C LYS A 327 -14.12 0.26 4.96
N VAL A 328 -13.13 1.15 4.97
CA VAL A 328 -11.76 0.83 4.52
C VAL A 328 -11.11 -0.16 5.46
N VAL A 329 -11.30 0.03 6.78
CA VAL A 329 -10.80 -0.91 7.80
C VAL A 329 -11.42 -2.29 7.62
N ILE A 330 -12.73 -2.36 7.36
CA ILE A 330 -13.45 -3.62 7.09
C ILE A 330 -12.86 -4.31 5.86
N GLU A 331 -12.64 -3.58 4.77
CA GLU A 331 -12.08 -4.12 3.53
C GLU A 331 -10.62 -4.55 3.69
N LEU A 332 -9.85 -3.79 4.48
CA LEU A 332 -8.44 -4.06 4.75
C LEU A 332 -8.25 -5.33 5.57
N LEU A 333 -9.04 -5.49 6.63
CA LEU A 333 -8.89 -6.56 7.63
C LEU A 333 -9.94 -7.68 7.53
N ARG A 334 -10.89 -7.60 6.64
CA ARG A 334 -12.01 -8.57 6.38
C ARG A 334 -12.18 -9.67 7.44
N ASP A 335 -11.61 -10.83 7.17
CA ASP A 335 -11.73 -12.05 7.98
C ASP A 335 -10.54 -12.27 8.93
N TYR A 336 -9.76 -11.22 9.17
CA TYR A 336 -8.60 -11.32 10.04
C TYR A 336 -8.98 -11.86 11.42
N LYS A 337 -8.16 -12.77 11.92
CA LYS A 337 -8.20 -13.32 13.27
C LYS A 337 -6.82 -13.17 13.89
N GLY A 338 -6.78 -12.70 15.12
CA GLY A 338 -5.52 -12.44 15.81
C GLY A 338 -5.51 -11.10 16.54
N ALA A 339 -4.37 -10.67 17.00
CA ALA A 339 -4.19 -9.40 17.67
C ALA A 339 -3.98 -8.27 16.65
N VAL A 340 -4.69 -7.15 16.83
CA VAL A 340 -4.58 -5.94 16.02
C VAL A 340 -4.23 -4.76 16.93
N GLN A 341 -3.08 -4.16 16.74
CA GLN A 341 -2.67 -2.97 17.48
C GLN A 341 -2.82 -1.70 16.63
N THR A 342 -3.46 -0.68 17.19
CA THR A 342 -3.80 0.59 16.50
C THR A 342 -3.55 1.80 17.39
N ASP A 343 -3.75 3.01 16.82
CA ASP A 343 -3.69 4.29 17.54
C ASP A 343 -4.92 4.57 18.43
N GLY A 344 -5.95 3.74 18.38
CA GLY A 344 -7.23 3.95 19.08
C GLY A 344 -8.24 4.76 18.29
N TYR A 345 -8.06 4.90 16.98
CA TYR A 345 -9.08 5.49 16.12
C TYR A 345 -10.37 4.67 16.14
N GLU A 346 -11.51 5.37 16.25
CA GLU A 346 -12.83 4.74 16.48
C GLU A 346 -13.25 3.74 15.38
N ALA A 347 -12.78 3.91 14.16
CA ALA A 347 -13.09 3.00 13.06
C ALA A 347 -12.72 1.54 13.36
N TYR A 348 -11.75 1.30 14.24
CA TYR A 348 -11.35 -0.06 14.64
C TYR A 348 -12.24 -0.68 15.71
N SER A 349 -13.11 0.09 16.36
CA SER A 349 -13.99 -0.40 17.45
C SER A 349 -14.94 -1.51 17.02
N ILE A 350 -15.27 -1.62 15.73
CA ILE A 350 -16.06 -2.72 15.16
C ILE A 350 -15.44 -4.10 15.43
N TYR A 351 -14.13 -4.13 15.64
CA TYR A 351 -13.39 -5.37 15.89
C TYR A 351 -13.36 -5.74 17.39
N GLU A 352 -13.82 -4.86 18.30
CA GLU A 352 -13.83 -5.14 19.74
C GLU A 352 -14.59 -6.40 20.10
N ASN A 353 -15.76 -6.59 19.48
CA ASN A 353 -16.64 -7.72 19.75
C ASN A 353 -16.54 -8.80 18.65
N LYS A 354 -15.61 -8.68 17.72
CA LYS A 354 -15.44 -9.67 16.65
C LYS A 354 -14.74 -10.90 17.21
N LYS A 355 -15.41 -12.04 17.15
CA LYS A 355 -14.88 -13.33 17.62
C LYS A 355 -13.52 -13.63 16.94
N GLY A 356 -12.52 -13.88 17.75
CA GLY A 356 -11.17 -14.23 17.29
C GLY A 356 -10.28 -13.02 16.99
N VAL A 357 -10.70 -11.78 17.26
CA VAL A 357 -9.88 -10.58 17.16
C VAL A 357 -9.63 -9.99 18.54
N LEU A 358 -8.39 -9.67 18.84
CA LEU A 358 -7.99 -8.97 20.06
C LEU A 358 -7.45 -7.58 19.68
N LEU A 359 -8.18 -6.53 20.07
CA LEU A 359 -7.68 -5.17 19.87
C LEU A 359 -6.71 -4.77 20.96
N LEU A 360 -5.57 -4.20 20.54
CA LEU A 360 -4.60 -3.53 21.40
C LEU A 360 -4.44 -2.06 20.96
N ASN A 361 -4.02 -1.23 21.90
CA ASN A 361 -3.71 0.16 21.62
C ASN A 361 -2.26 0.51 21.93
N CYS A 362 -1.82 1.60 21.34
CA CYS A 362 -0.44 2.09 21.39
C CYS A 362 -0.23 3.07 22.55
N TRP A 363 0.68 2.77 23.46
CA TRP A 363 1.06 3.66 24.56
C TRP A 363 1.76 4.94 24.09
N ALA A 364 2.44 4.93 22.95
CA ALA A 364 3.07 6.13 22.41
C ALA A 364 2.05 7.23 22.09
N HIS A 365 0.83 6.86 21.66
CA HIS A 365 -0.25 7.81 21.41
C HIS A 365 -0.81 8.39 22.71
N ALA A 366 -0.99 7.59 23.75
CA ALA A 366 -1.35 8.08 25.08
C ALA A 366 -0.28 9.01 25.64
N ARG A 367 0.99 8.61 25.56
CA ARG A 367 2.15 9.42 26.00
C ARG A 367 2.19 10.80 25.32
N ARG A 368 1.95 10.85 24.00
CA ARG A 368 1.91 12.12 23.25
C ARG A 368 0.86 13.07 23.80
N LYS A 369 -0.34 12.58 24.15
CA LYS A 369 -1.40 13.43 24.72
C LYS A 369 -1.02 14.02 26.09
N TYR A 370 -0.36 13.25 26.95
CA TYR A 370 0.15 13.78 28.22
C TYR A 370 1.30 14.78 28.01
N ASN A 371 2.17 14.52 27.04
CA ASN A 371 3.21 15.50 26.67
C ASN A 371 2.63 16.82 26.19
N ASP A 372 1.54 16.80 25.42
CA ASP A 372 0.83 18.00 24.98
C ASP A 372 0.12 18.73 26.13
N ALA A 373 -0.18 18.03 27.23
CA ALA A 373 -0.81 18.57 28.42
C ALA A 373 0.18 19.22 29.42
N LEU A 374 1.50 19.02 29.28
CA LEU A 374 2.52 19.53 30.20
C LEU A 374 2.44 21.04 30.43
N LYS A 375 2.05 21.83 29.44
CA LYS A 375 1.93 23.29 29.55
C LYS A 375 0.69 23.72 30.30
N GLU A 376 -0.33 22.87 30.43
CA GLU A 376 -1.59 23.15 31.08
C GLU A 376 -1.59 22.62 32.52
N ASP A 377 -1.14 21.42 32.73
CA ASP A 377 -1.08 20.71 34.02
C ASP A 377 0.24 19.94 34.11
N GLN A 378 1.28 20.63 34.56
CA GLN A 378 2.61 20.04 34.65
C GLN A 378 2.66 18.88 35.63
N ALA A 379 2.02 19.01 36.80
CA ALA A 379 2.10 18.00 37.85
C ALA A 379 1.42 16.69 37.44
N GLY A 380 0.18 16.77 36.94
CA GLY A 380 -0.57 15.61 36.50
C GLY A 380 0.04 14.96 35.27
N ALA A 381 0.48 15.77 34.28
CA ALA A 381 1.10 15.26 33.07
C ALA A 381 2.46 14.60 33.35
N THR A 382 3.29 15.17 34.22
CA THR A 382 4.58 14.57 34.62
C THR A 382 4.36 13.22 35.28
N TYR A 383 3.44 13.12 36.25
CA TYR A 383 3.12 11.84 36.88
C TYR A 383 2.69 10.78 35.86
N ALA A 384 1.79 11.12 34.93
CA ALA A 384 1.36 10.19 33.91
C ALA A 384 2.52 9.74 33.01
N LEU A 385 3.39 10.66 32.60
CA LEU A 385 4.58 10.37 31.79
C LEU A 385 5.58 9.47 32.54
N GLU A 386 5.73 9.66 33.85
CA GLU A 386 6.56 8.79 34.71
C GLU A 386 5.99 7.38 34.76
N GLN A 387 4.67 7.21 34.97
CA GLN A 387 4.04 5.89 34.97
C GLN A 387 4.23 5.18 33.61
N ILE A 388 4.04 5.89 32.49
CA ILE A 388 4.29 5.35 31.17
C ILE A 388 5.77 5.00 30.98
N SER A 389 6.69 5.84 31.47
CA SER A 389 8.14 5.59 31.43
C SER A 389 8.53 4.32 32.20
N LEU A 390 7.90 4.05 33.34
CA LEU A 390 8.11 2.81 34.08
C LEU A 390 7.68 1.57 33.26
N LEU A 391 6.56 1.65 32.51
CA LEU A 391 6.14 0.57 31.63
C LEU A 391 7.17 0.32 30.52
N TYR A 392 7.72 1.37 29.90
CA TYR A 392 8.81 1.23 28.92
C TYR A 392 10.09 0.71 29.56
N GLY A 393 10.35 1.05 30.84
CA GLY A 393 11.48 0.50 31.59
C GLY A 393 11.40 -1.02 31.76
N VAL A 394 10.21 -1.58 31.95
CA VAL A 394 10.00 -3.04 32.00
C VAL A 394 10.33 -3.68 30.63
N GLU A 395 9.97 -3.02 29.52
CA GLU A 395 10.30 -3.50 28.18
C GLU A 395 11.82 -3.49 27.93
N SER A 396 12.49 -2.37 28.32
CA SER A 396 13.96 -2.29 28.21
C SER A 396 14.65 -3.39 29.03
N MET A 397 14.17 -3.67 30.26
CA MET A 397 14.72 -4.78 31.06
C MET A 397 14.57 -6.13 30.35
N ALA A 398 13.42 -6.35 29.69
CA ALA A 398 13.20 -7.59 28.94
C ALA A 398 14.14 -7.71 27.72
N ASP A 399 14.37 -6.59 27.02
CA ASP A 399 15.29 -6.54 25.87
C ASP A 399 16.75 -6.72 26.30
N ASP A 400 17.19 -6.02 27.36
CA ASP A 400 18.56 -6.09 27.89
C ASP A 400 18.92 -7.49 28.39
N GLN A 401 17.94 -8.23 28.94
CA GLN A 401 18.09 -9.60 29.40
C GLN A 401 17.88 -10.63 28.29
N GLY A 402 17.52 -10.22 27.09
CA GLY A 402 17.25 -11.11 25.95
C GLY A 402 16.14 -12.13 26.21
N LEU A 403 15.09 -11.73 26.96
CA LEU A 403 14.02 -12.63 27.36
C LEU A 403 13.19 -13.08 26.15
N ASP A 404 12.82 -14.36 26.16
CA ASP A 404 11.85 -14.90 25.22
C ASP A 404 10.44 -14.37 25.48
N TYR A 405 9.48 -14.70 24.63
CA TYR A 405 8.10 -14.19 24.74
C TYR A 405 7.40 -14.64 26.03
N GLN A 406 7.65 -15.86 26.51
CA GLN A 406 7.04 -16.34 27.73
C GLN A 406 7.62 -15.62 28.94
N GLN A 407 8.95 -15.55 29.04
CA GLN A 407 9.66 -14.84 30.10
C GLN A 407 9.29 -13.35 30.14
N ARG A 408 9.13 -12.72 28.96
CA ARG A 408 8.66 -11.33 28.84
C ARG A 408 7.24 -11.16 29.39
N ALA A 409 6.32 -12.07 29.08
CA ALA A 409 4.97 -12.05 29.63
C ALA A 409 4.97 -12.21 31.16
N GLU A 410 5.79 -13.08 31.71
CA GLU A 410 5.97 -13.26 33.14
C GLU A 410 6.54 -12.00 33.81
N LEU A 411 7.55 -11.38 33.22
CA LEU A 411 8.12 -10.11 33.69
C LEU A 411 7.05 -9.00 33.71
N ARG A 412 6.27 -8.87 32.64
CA ARG A 412 5.18 -7.90 32.55
C ARG A 412 4.10 -8.13 33.61
N SER A 413 3.72 -9.38 33.83
CA SER A 413 2.75 -9.74 34.87
C SER A 413 3.23 -9.36 36.26
N ARG A 414 4.53 -9.50 36.52
CA ARG A 414 5.13 -9.17 37.82
C ARG A 414 5.37 -7.68 38.03
N LEU A 415 5.85 -6.95 36.99
CA LEU A 415 6.30 -5.56 37.14
C LEU A 415 5.36 -4.58 36.47
N ALA A 416 4.92 -4.82 35.22
CA ALA A 416 4.10 -3.87 34.48
C ALA A 416 2.63 -3.86 34.94
N TYR A 417 2.06 -5.03 35.25
CA TYR A 417 0.65 -5.13 35.64
C TYR A 417 0.29 -4.35 36.92
N PRO A 418 1.10 -4.39 38.03
CA PRO A 418 0.86 -3.53 39.17
C PRO A 418 0.93 -2.03 38.85
N ILE A 419 1.84 -1.62 37.96
CA ILE A 419 1.93 -0.22 37.49
C ILE A 419 0.66 0.16 36.74
N LEU A 420 0.16 -0.69 35.84
CA LEU A 420 -1.09 -0.47 35.11
C LEU A 420 -2.28 -0.29 36.06
N LEU A 421 -2.43 -1.17 37.05
CA LEU A 421 -3.52 -1.06 38.06
C LEU A 421 -3.42 0.24 38.88
N GLY A 422 -2.22 0.62 39.29
CA GLY A 422 -1.99 1.87 40.00
C GLY A 422 -2.32 3.08 39.15
N PHE A 423 -1.90 3.06 37.88
CA PHE A 423 -2.13 4.15 36.95
C PHE A 423 -3.62 4.31 36.60
N GLU A 424 -4.35 3.23 36.41
CA GLU A 424 -5.80 3.27 36.19
C GLU A 424 -6.54 3.93 37.36
N LYS A 425 -6.25 3.52 38.59
CA LYS A 425 -6.82 4.11 39.81
C LYS A 425 -6.51 5.61 39.90
N TRP A 426 -5.27 5.98 39.57
CA TRP A 426 -4.87 7.38 39.56
C TRP A 426 -5.65 8.17 38.52
N ILE A 427 -5.78 7.68 37.28
CA ILE A 427 -6.56 8.34 36.22
C ILE A 427 -7.96 8.66 36.72
N VAL A 428 -8.66 7.67 37.26
CA VAL A 428 -10.04 7.84 37.79
C VAL A 428 -10.09 8.91 38.90
N SER A 429 -9.12 8.89 39.82
CA SER A 429 -9.04 9.87 40.93
C SER A 429 -8.66 11.28 40.48
N TYR A 430 -7.94 11.39 39.34
CA TYR A 430 -7.45 12.68 38.86
C TYR A 430 -8.41 13.35 37.84
N MET A 431 -9.23 12.58 37.13
CA MET A 431 -10.20 13.12 36.14
C MET A 431 -11.05 14.30 36.68
N PRO A 432 -11.60 14.25 37.93
CA PRO A 432 -12.40 15.36 38.43
C PRO A 432 -11.59 16.65 38.68
N LYS A 433 -10.25 16.57 38.78
CA LYS A 433 -9.36 17.68 39.05
C LYS A 433 -8.90 18.41 37.78
N ALA A 434 -8.99 17.71 36.63
CA ALA A 434 -8.53 18.26 35.37
C ALA A 434 -9.51 19.31 34.82
N LEU A 435 -8.95 20.34 34.16
CA LEU A 435 -9.75 21.41 33.55
C LEU A 435 -10.68 20.82 32.46
N PRO A 436 -12.01 21.05 32.55
CA PRO A 436 -12.95 20.54 31.57
C PRO A 436 -12.58 20.99 30.14
N LYS A 437 -12.56 20.04 29.19
CA LYS A 437 -12.15 20.23 27.79
C LYS A 437 -10.68 20.64 27.60
N GLY A 438 -9.89 20.73 28.69
CA GLY A 438 -8.47 20.95 28.62
C GLY A 438 -7.69 19.79 28.03
N ARG A 439 -6.40 19.99 27.73
CA ARG A 439 -5.53 18.94 27.17
C ARG A 439 -5.34 17.78 28.14
N MET A 440 -5.23 18.08 29.43
CA MET A 440 -5.11 17.06 30.48
C MET A 440 -6.39 16.20 30.56
N SER A 441 -7.57 16.82 30.57
CA SER A 441 -8.85 16.12 30.54
C SER A 441 -8.99 15.23 29.29
N GLN A 442 -8.55 15.72 28.14
CA GLN A 442 -8.55 14.92 26.88
C GLN A 442 -7.59 13.72 26.97
N ALA A 443 -6.40 13.91 27.55
CA ALA A 443 -5.42 12.84 27.74
C ALA A 443 -5.95 11.75 28.68
N LEU A 444 -6.53 12.14 29.81
CA LEU A 444 -7.14 11.23 30.79
C LEU A 444 -8.33 10.46 30.18
N THR A 445 -9.24 11.17 29.51
CA THR A 445 -10.42 10.56 28.86
C THR A 445 -9.99 9.56 27.79
N TYR A 446 -9.03 9.93 26.93
CA TYR A 446 -8.49 9.04 25.92
C TYR A 446 -7.88 7.77 26.54
N THR A 447 -7.02 7.95 27.54
CA THR A 447 -6.33 6.84 28.19
C THR A 447 -7.32 5.94 28.93
N TYR A 448 -8.28 6.51 29.64
CA TYR A 448 -9.29 5.74 30.38
C TYR A 448 -10.21 4.95 29.45
N SER A 449 -10.75 5.57 28.41
CA SER A 449 -11.64 4.91 27.46
C SER A 449 -11.00 3.72 26.73
N LEU A 450 -9.67 3.78 26.55
CA LEU A 450 -8.89 2.74 25.86
C LEU A 450 -8.06 1.89 26.83
N PHE A 451 -8.18 2.09 28.14
CA PHE A 451 -7.29 1.47 29.12
C PHE A 451 -7.25 -0.05 29.02
N HIS A 452 -8.40 -0.66 28.86
CA HIS A 452 -8.54 -2.11 28.70
C HIS A 452 -7.78 -2.65 27.46
N ARG A 453 -7.66 -1.86 26.37
CA ARG A 453 -6.90 -2.24 25.17
C ARG A 453 -5.41 -1.90 25.32
N LEU A 454 -5.09 -0.79 26.00
CA LEU A 454 -3.73 -0.39 26.31
C LEU A 454 -3.04 -1.38 27.26
N SER A 455 -3.78 -1.93 28.20
CA SER A 455 -3.24 -2.90 29.16
C SER A 455 -3.00 -4.28 28.57
N ARG A 456 -3.74 -4.69 27.51
CA ARG A 456 -3.66 -6.05 26.92
C ARG A 456 -2.28 -6.48 26.45
N TYR A 457 -1.34 -5.55 26.19
CA TYR A 457 0.00 -5.93 25.74
C TYR A 457 0.75 -6.80 26.77
N HIS A 458 0.39 -6.70 28.06
CA HIS A 458 1.04 -7.52 29.10
C HIS A 458 0.65 -8.99 29.06
N LEU A 459 -0.44 -9.34 28.38
CA LEU A 459 -0.97 -10.71 28.33
C LEU A 459 -0.10 -11.69 27.53
N ASP A 460 0.68 -11.16 26.58
CA ASP A 460 1.52 -11.98 25.69
C ASP A 460 2.81 -11.21 25.36
N GLY A 461 3.94 -11.88 25.55
CA GLY A 461 5.25 -11.27 25.29
C GLY A 461 5.52 -10.90 23.83
N ARG A 462 4.73 -11.40 22.89
CA ARG A 462 4.80 -11.03 21.47
C ARG A 462 4.25 -9.64 21.18
N TYR A 463 3.30 -9.17 21.99
CA TYR A 463 2.66 -7.87 21.79
C TYR A 463 3.62 -6.75 22.15
N GLN A 464 3.66 -5.73 21.31
CA GLN A 464 4.50 -4.55 21.54
C GLN A 464 3.73 -3.53 22.42
N ILE A 465 4.45 -2.77 23.24
CA ILE A 465 3.88 -1.68 24.03
C ILE A 465 3.36 -0.56 23.11
N ASP A 466 3.95 -0.39 21.93
CA ASP A 466 3.57 0.63 20.95
C ASP A 466 3.65 0.12 19.50
N ASN A 467 3.18 0.95 18.56
CA ASN A 467 3.25 0.70 17.12
C ASN A 467 4.30 1.58 16.42
N ASN A 468 5.32 2.09 17.11
CA ASN A 468 6.35 2.96 16.55
C ASN A 468 7.09 2.33 15.36
N LEU A 469 7.20 1.01 15.33
CA LEU A 469 7.79 0.30 14.20
C LEU A 469 6.98 0.45 12.89
N VAL A 470 5.67 0.69 12.97
CA VAL A 470 4.83 1.03 11.82
C VAL A 470 5.17 2.45 11.36
N TYR A 471 5.35 3.38 12.31
CA TYR A 471 5.71 4.76 12.02
C TYR A 471 7.05 4.87 11.26
N HIS A 472 8.05 4.07 11.63
CA HIS A 472 9.31 3.99 10.88
C HIS A 472 9.12 3.56 9.42
N ASN A 473 8.15 2.71 9.12
CA ASN A 473 7.83 2.35 7.74
C ASN A 473 7.19 3.51 6.97
N PHE A 474 6.41 4.38 7.65
CA PHE A 474 5.94 5.63 7.04
C PHE A 474 7.07 6.60 6.73
N SER A 475 8.10 6.70 7.57
CA SER A 475 9.22 7.63 7.33
C SER A 475 9.92 7.35 6.01
N VAL A 476 9.96 6.10 5.58
CA VAL A 476 10.45 5.73 4.24
C VAL A 476 9.54 6.33 3.15
N ILE A 477 8.22 6.31 3.34
CA ILE A 477 7.26 6.87 2.38
C ILE A 477 7.09 8.38 2.56
N GLU A 478 7.17 8.90 3.78
CA GLU A 478 7.11 10.35 4.04
C GLU A 478 8.25 11.10 3.35
N THR A 479 9.41 10.50 3.20
CA THR A 479 10.47 11.05 2.34
C THR A 479 10.05 11.14 0.87
N PHE A 480 9.10 10.28 0.42
CA PHE A 480 8.53 10.33 -0.92
C PHE A 480 7.36 11.31 -1.05
N VAL A 481 6.63 11.58 0.05
CA VAL A 481 5.36 12.32 0.02
C VAL A 481 5.48 13.75 0.58
N HIS A 482 6.31 13.96 1.61
CA HIS A 482 6.37 15.23 2.36
C HIS A 482 7.54 16.15 2.00
N ARG A 483 8.49 15.75 1.17
CA ARG A 483 9.32 16.79 0.56
C ARG A 483 8.44 17.54 -0.43
N PRO A 484 8.44 18.89 -0.39
CA PRO A 484 7.64 19.71 -1.31
C PRO A 484 8.28 19.69 -2.70
N LEU A 485 8.35 18.50 -3.29
CA LEU A 485 8.42 18.38 -4.72
C LEU A 485 6.96 18.47 -5.16
N ASN A 486 6.64 19.51 -5.93
CA ASN A 486 5.33 19.77 -6.56
C ASN A 486 4.93 18.66 -7.53
N TYR A 487 4.96 17.40 -7.08
CA TYR A 487 4.65 16.22 -7.88
C TYR A 487 3.63 15.38 -7.15
N CYS A 488 2.39 15.74 -7.40
CA CYS A 488 1.25 14.97 -7.02
C CYS A 488 1.25 13.64 -7.78
N MET A 489 1.05 12.56 -7.03
CA MET A 489 0.59 11.32 -7.65
C MET A 489 -0.79 11.62 -8.24
N VAL A 490 -0.91 11.55 -9.55
CA VAL A 490 -2.22 11.55 -10.23
C VAL A 490 -2.78 10.16 -10.06
N ALA A 491 -3.84 10.04 -9.27
CA ALA A 491 -4.57 8.81 -9.08
C ALA A 491 -5.47 8.50 -10.29
#